data_9c84b855a49db23c1ca7d6d65feb2cc8
#
_entry.id   9c84b855a49db23c1ca7d6d65feb2cc8
#
_cell.length_a   1.000
_cell.length_b   1.000
_cell.length_c   1.000
_cell.angle_alpha   90.00
_cell.angle_beta   90.00
_cell.angle_gamma   90.00
#
_symmetry.space_group_name_H-M   'P 1'
#
loop_
_entity.id
_entity.type
_entity.pdbx_description
1 polymer ?
#
loop_
_entity_poly.entity_id
_entity_poly.type
_entity_poly.pdbx_seq_one_letter_code
_entity_poly.pdbx_strand_id
1 'polypeptide(L)'
;MVAPATQQEAIQEFIDLANEMKNQGASIEAVSTALMRACAVYSTYVVTGNDGALTPSGIEKMQQLFGDELAAIQEVKISGAEAAKT
;
A
#
# COMPACT_ATOMS: atom_id res chain seq x y z
N MET A 1 18.68 -9.78 -2.41
CA MET A 1 17.84 -8.60 -2.73
C MET A 1 18.59 -7.33 -2.35
N VAL A 2 18.66 -6.37 -3.25
CA VAL A 2 19.28 -5.07 -2.97
C VAL A 2 18.17 -4.15 -2.44
N ALA A 3 18.46 -3.44 -1.34
CA ALA A 3 17.49 -2.51 -0.78
C ALA A 3 17.20 -1.37 -1.77
N PRO A 4 15.93 -0.95 -1.90
CA PRO A 4 15.59 0.17 -2.76
C PRO A 4 16.24 1.46 -2.23
N ALA A 5 16.70 2.29 -3.13
CA ALA A 5 17.36 3.55 -2.76
C ALA A 5 16.35 4.65 -2.44
N THR A 6 15.13 4.56 -2.96
CA THR A 6 14.10 5.58 -2.77
C THR A 6 12.77 4.93 -2.41
N GLN A 7 11.87 5.72 -1.84
CA GLN A 7 10.51 5.27 -1.55
C GLN A 7 9.78 4.86 -2.84
N GLN A 8 10.00 5.61 -3.92
CA GLN A 8 9.37 5.29 -5.20
C GLN A 8 9.81 3.92 -5.73
N GLU A 9 11.08 3.59 -5.58
CA GLU A 9 11.58 2.26 -5.96
C GLU A 9 10.96 1.16 -5.11
N ALA A 10 10.80 1.42 -3.80
CA ALA A 10 10.17 0.46 -2.90
C ALA A 10 8.72 0.22 -3.29
N ILE A 11 7.98 1.28 -3.60
CA ILE A 11 6.59 1.18 -4.06
C ILE A 11 6.52 0.30 -5.31
N GLN A 12 7.41 0.54 -6.26
CA GLN A 12 7.44 -0.21 -7.51
C GLN A 12 7.73 -1.70 -7.27
N GLU A 13 8.63 -2.01 -6.34
CA GLU A 13 8.92 -3.40 -6.01
C GLU A 13 7.71 -4.14 -5.44
N PHE A 14 6.92 -3.48 -4.57
CA PHE A 14 5.68 -4.07 -4.06
C PHE A 14 4.67 -4.30 -5.17
N ILE A 15 4.51 -3.33 -6.06
CA ILE A 15 3.58 -3.43 -7.19
C ILE A 15 4.02 -4.55 -8.15
N ASP A 16 5.32 -4.65 -8.44
CA ASP A 16 5.85 -5.68 -9.33
C ASP A 16 5.61 -7.08 -8.75
N LEU A 17 5.80 -7.26 -7.44
CA LEU A 17 5.55 -8.54 -6.78
C LEU A 17 4.07 -8.90 -6.82
N ALA A 18 3.19 -7.93 -6.56
CA ALA A 18 1.75 -8.15 -6.65
C ALA A 18 1.34 -8.57 -8.06
N ASN A 19 1.89 -7.92 -9.08
CA ASN A 19 1.62 -8.27 -10.48
C ASN A 19 2.15 -9.65 -10.84
N GLU A 20 3.29 -10.03 -10.29
CA GLU A 20 3.85 -11.37 -10.50
C GLU A 20 2.93 -12.44 -9.94
N MET A 21 2.41 -12.24 -8.73
CA MET A 21 1.45 -13.17 -8.13
C MET A 21 0.21 -13.34 -9.01
N LYS A 22 -0.32 -12.24 -9.52
CA LYS A 22 -1.46 -12.25 -10.43
C LYS A 22 -1.13 -13.04 -11.70
N ASN A 23 0.04 -12.80 -12.28
CA ASN A 23 0.46 -13.46 -13.51
C ASN A 23 0.69 -14.95 -13.33
N GLN A 24 0.98 -15.39 -12.10
CA GLN A 24 1.12 -16.81 -11.76
C GLN A 24 -0.22 -17.47 -11.42
N GLY A 25 -1.31 -16.75 -11.51
CA GLY A 25 -2.64 -17.32 -11.37
C GLY A 25 -3.44 -16.90 -10.14
N ALA A 26 -2.88 -16.07 -9.25
CA ALA A 26 -3.63 -15.58 -8.10
C ALA A 26 -4.70 -14.59 -8.56
N SER A 27 -5.87 -14.62 -7.93
CA SER A 27 -6.92 -13.65 -8.28
C SER A 27 -6.54 -12.24 -7.83
N ILE A 28 -7.04 -11.24 -8.54
CA ILE A 28 -6.78 -9.84 -8.21
C ILE A 28 -7.25 -9.53 -6.80
N GLU A 29 -8.42 -10.05 -6.40
CA GLU A 29 -8.98 -9.84 -5.08
C GLU A 29 -8.10 -10.45 -3.99
N ALA A 30 -7.58 -11.66 -4.22
CA ALA A 30 -6.69 -12.32 -3.26
C ALA A 30 -5.39 -11.53 -3.09
N VAL A 31 -4.79 -11.07 -4.18
CA VAL A 31 -3.55 -10.28 -4.14
C VAL A 31 -3.79 -8.96 -3.40
N SER A 32 -4.89 -8.27 -3.71
CA SER A 32 -5.23 -7.00 -3.06
C SER A 32 -5.44 -7.17 -1.55
N THR A 33 -6.19 -8.19 -1.15
CA THR A 33 -6.44 -8.46 0.28
C THR A 33 -5.14 -8.82 1.00
N ALA A 34 -4.30 -9.64 0.37
CA ALA A 34 -3.02 -10.04 0.95
C ALA A 34 -2.10 -8.82 1.14
N LEU A 35 -2.05 -7.93 0.16
CA LEU A 35 -1.23 -6.72 0.24
C LEU A 35 -1.73 -5.80 1.35
N MET A 36 -3.04 -5.64 1.48
CA MET A 36 -3.64 -4.83 2.54
C MET A 36 -3.29 -5.40 3.93
N ARG A 37 -3.44 -6.71 4.11
CA ARG A 37 -3.11 -7.36 5.38
C ARG A 37 -1.63 -7.28 5.70
N ALA A 38 -0.78 -7.51 4.72
CA ALA A 38 0.66 -7.38 4.90
C ALA A 38 1.03 -5.97 5.34
N CYS A 39 0.42 -4.97 4.72
CA CYS A 39 0.60 -3.57 5.11
C CYS A 39 0.17 -3.33 6.56
N ALA A 40 -0.98 -3.85 6.95
CA ALA A 40 -1.51 -3.70 8.32
C ALA A 40 -0.58 -4.34 9.35
N VAL A 41 -0.08 -5.54 9.06
CA VAL A 41 0.85 -6.24 9.96
C VAL A 41 2.16 -5.47 10.10
N TYR A 42 2.73 -5.06 8.97
CA TYR A 42 4.02 -4.36 8.97
C TYR A 42 3.91 -3.01 9.65
N SER A 43 2.83 -2.27 9.39
CA SER A 43 2.59 -0.96 10.00
C SER A 43 2.40 -1.06 11.51
N THR A 44 1.72 -2.11 11.97
CA THR A 44 1.58 -2.37 13.41
C THR A 44 2.95 -2.54 14.06
N TYR A 45 3.79 -3.38 13.46
CA TYR A 45 5.14 -3.62 13.94
C TYR A 45 5.97 -2.33 14.01
N VAL A 46 5.90 -1.52 12.96
CA VAL A 46 6.67 -0.26 12.89
C VAL A 46 6.26 0.71 14.00
N VAL A 47 4.95 0.81 14.28
CA VAL A 47 4.45 1.73 15.32
C VAL A 47 4.75 1.22 16.71
N THR A 48 4.56 -0.07 16.97
CA THR A 48 4.76 -0.65 18.31
C THR A 48 6.22 -1.02 18.58
N GLY A 49 7.00 -1.27 17.53
CA GLY A 49 8.39 -1.71 17.67
C GLY A 49 8.56 -3.13 18.15
N ASN A 50 7.48 -3.87 18.33
CA ASN A 50 7.50 -5.26 18.82
C ASN A 50 6.17 -5.94 18.43
N ASP A 51 5.89 -7.10 19.03
CA ASP A 51 4.65 -7.85 18.79
C ASP A 51 3.43 -7.26 19.51
N GLY A 52 3.53 -6.05 20.05
CA GLY A 52 2.42 -5.39 20.71
C GLY A 52 1.32 -4.98 19.77
N ALA A 53 0.18 -4.63 20.33
CA ALA A 53 -0.99 -4.20 19.56
C ALA A 53 -1.10 -2.68 19.54
N LEU A 54 -1.72 -2.16 18.49
CA LEU A 54 -2.05 -0.75 18.39
C LEU A 54 -3.18 -0.41 19.38
N THR A 55 -3.12 0.78 19.95
CA THR A 55 -4.23 1.34 20.73
C THR A 55 -5.34 1.76 19.74
N PRO A 56 -6.58 1.98 20.25
CA PRO A 56 -7.64 2.51 19.38
C PRO A 56 -7.26 3.80 18.67
N SER A 57 -6.55 4.71 19.34
CA SER A 57 -6.09 5.94 18.69
C SER A 57 -5.03 5.67 17.63
N GLY A 58 -4.19 4.66 17.83
CA GLY A 58 -3.22 4.23 16.83
C GLY A 58 -3.89 3.67 15.58
N ILE A 59 -4.96 2.90 15.77
CA ILE A 59 -5.76 2.39 14.65
C ILE A 59 -6.36 3.55 13.85
N GLU A 60 -6.95 4.53 14.53
CA GLU A 60 -7.52 5.71 13.87
C GLU A 60 -6.48 6.47 13.06
N LYS A 61 -5.27 6.64 13.59
CA LYS A 61 -4.19 7.31 12.87
C LYS A 61 -3.80 6.55 11.60
N MET A 62 -3.72 5.22 11.68
CA MET A 62 -3.41 4.41 10.51
C MET A 62 -4.51 4.46 9.46
N GLN A 63 -5.77 4.46 9.89
CA GLN A 63 -6.91 4.62 8.99
C GLN A 63 -6.86 5.97 8.28
N GLN A 64 -6.52 7.04 9.01
CA GLN A 64 -6.40 8.38 8.44
C GLN A 64 -5.27 8.43 7.40
N LEU A 65 -4.11 7.87 7.73
CA LEU A 65 -2.97 7.84 6.82
C LEU A 65 -3.31 7.09 5.53
N PHE A 66 -3.95 5.93 5.64
CA PHE A 66 -4.35 5.15 4.47
C PHE A 66 -5.38 5.90 3.64
N GLY A 67 -6.35 6.53 4.29
CA GLY A 67 -7.35 7.35 3.60
C GLY A 67 -6.71 8.52 2.85
N ASP A 68 -5.75 9.19 3.45
CA ASP A 68 -5.04 10.30 2.81
C ASP A 68 -4.26 9.82 1.58
N GLU A 69 -3.61 8.66 1.68
CA GLU A 69 -2.89 8.07 0.55
C GLU A 69 -3.85 7.71 -0.59
N LEU A 70 -4.99 7.11 -0.26
CA LEU A 70 -6.01 6.80 -1.27
C LEU A 70 -6.49 8.06 -1.97
N ALA A 71 -6.76 9.12 -1.22
CA ALA A 71 -7.24 10.38 -1.76
C ALA A 71 -6.19 11.01 -2.69
N ALA A 72 -4.92 11.01 -2.28
CA ALA A 72 -3.85 11.56 -3.09
C ALA A 72 -3.68 10.80 -4.42
N ILE A 73 -3.77 9.47 -4.38
CA ILE A 73 -3.69 8.64 -5.58
C ILE A 73 -4.85 8.94 -6.52
N GLN A 74 -6.06 9.09 -5.98
CA GLN A 74 -7.23 9.39 -6.82
C GLN A 74 -7.08 10.77 -7.50
N GLU A 75 -6.57 11.76 -6.80
CA GLU A 75 -6.33 13.08 -7.39
C GLU A 75 -5.39 12.99 -8.60
N VAL A 76 -4.29 12.23 -8.47
CA VAL A 76 -3.35 12.04 -9.56
C VAL A 76 -4.01 11.33 -10.73
N LYS A 77 -4.80 10.28 -10.48
CA LYS A 77 -5.47 9.52 -11.52
C LYS A 77 -6.55 10.34 -12.22
N ILE A 78 -7.31 11.13 -11.48
CA ILE A 78 -8.34 12.00 -12.04
C ILE A 78 -7.69 13.08 -12.91
N SER A 79 -6.64 13.73 -12.43
CA SER A 79 -5.90 14.73 -13.19
C SER A 79 -5.30 14.14 -14.47
N GLY A 80 -4.75 12.94 -14.39
CA GLY A 80 -4.22 12.22 -15.54
C GLY A 80 -5.29 11.89 -16.56
N ALA A 81 -6.46 11.44 -16.10
CA ALA A 81 -7.59 11.14 -16.97
C ALA A 81 -8.12 12.40 -17.67
N GLU A 82 -8.21 13.52 -16.95
CA GLU A 82 -8.62 14.79 -17.51
C GLU A 82 -7.62 15.30 -18.54
N ALA A 83 -6.34 15.20 -18.24
CA ALA A 83 -5.28 15.58 -19.18
C ALA A 83 -5.32 14.72 -20.44
N ALA A 84 -5.65 13.43 -20.31
CA ALA A 84 -5.75 12.53 -21.45
C ALA A 84 -6.93 12.84 -22.36
N LYS A 85 -7.96 13.52 -21.84
CA LYS A 85 -9.15 13.90 -22.61
C LYS A 85 -8.94 15.16 -23.45
N THR A 86 -7.92 15.93 -23.14
CA THR A 86 -7.59 17.13 -23.88
C THR A 86 -6.58 16.84 -24.97
#